data_b61e733bb35ae2f86e6da4b8e65c612a
#
_entry.id   b61e733bb35ae2f86e6da4b8e65c612a
#
_cell.length_a   1.000
_cell.length_b   1.000
_cell.length_c   1.000
_cell.angle_alpha   90.00
_cell.angle_beta   90.00
_cell.angle_gamma   90.00
#
_symmetry.space_group_name_H-M   'P 1'
#
loop_
_entity.id
_entity.type
_entity.pdbx_description
1 polymer ?
#
loop_
_entity_poly.entity_id
_entity_poly.type
_entity_poly.pdbx_seq_one_letter_code
_entity_poly.pdbx_strand_id
1 'polypeptide(L)'
;MKAVIAIAATLMLAGCASNGMPSRSGNCAKPGSDQELTLNLADTMANEGRLYASLANLEGLPDDLVQVRLRKARVLRLMGRNSEAEPLYKSLLGTCLAAEGEQGLGQLAAAKNDNATAVTHLERAVRMAPTDEKMRNDLGVVYLNQRRIPEARIELMTAMELKQANSLAALNMVTLLIYQDNWTAAAELVTRADLNPKQVTEAQTRAEKLKASAKKVVPSEGNRGTEVADASSSANK
;
A
#
# COMPACT_ATOMS: atom_id res chain seq x y z
N MET A 1 49.62 -23.30 -56.67
CA MET A 1 48.24 -22.77 -56.72
C MET A 1 47.50 -23.39 -55.59
N LYS A 2 47.38 -22.67 -54.49
CA LYS A 2 46.62 -23.07 -53.27
C LYS A 2 45.52 -22.06 -53.07
N ALA A 3 44.25 -22.44 -53.30
CA ALA A 3 43.08 -21.62 -53.08
C ALA A 3 42.72 -21.67 -51.58
N VAL A 4 42.70 -20.48 -50.93
CA VAL A 4 42.26 -20.34 -49.58
C VAL A 4 40.77 -19.91 -49.62
N ILE A 5 39.89 -20.82 -49.19
CA ILE A 5 38.46 -20.56 -49.06
C ILE A 5 38.24 -19.91 -47.69
N ALA A 6 37.91 -18.60 -47.66
CA ALA A 6 37.50 -17.89 -46.45
C ALA A 6 35.99 -18.10 -46.24
N ILE A 7 35.63 -18.85 -45.22
CA ILE A 7 34.24 -19.02 -44.76
C ILE A 7 33.93 -17.86 -43.83
N ALA A 8 33.13 -16.92 -44.30
CA ALA A 8 32.56 -15.84 -43.46
C ALA A 8 31.37 -16.41 -42.66
N ALA A 9 31.57 -16.59 -41.36
CA ALA A 9 30.49 -16.95 -40.46
C ALA A 9 29.71 -15.69 -40.06
N THR A 10 28.56 -15.47 -40.66
CA THR A 10 27.60 -14.42 -40.25
C THR A 10 26.84 -14.86 -38.99
N LEU A 11 27.21 -14.32 -37.83
CA LEU A 11 26.43 -14.47 -36.60
C LEU A 11 25.13 -13.65 -36.75
N MET A 12 24.01 -14.32 -36.91
CA MET A 12 22.67 -13.75 -36.73
C MET A 12 22.42 -13.55 -35.24
N LEU A 13 22.54 -12.32 -34.75
CA LEU A 13 21.99 -11.95 -33.45
C LEU A 13 20.46 -11.86 -33.60
N ALA A 14 19.77 -12.93 -33.22
CA ALA A 14 18.35 -12.91 -33.01
C ALA A 14 18.09 -12.05 -31.72
N GLY A 15 17.87 -10.77 -31.91
CA GLY A 15 17.38 -9.91 -30.84
C GLY A 15 16.04 -10.41 -30.40
N CYS A 16 15.89 -10.80 -29.12
CA CYS A 16 14.59 -11.00 -28.47
C CYS A 16 13.80 -9.69 -28.56
N ALA A 17 12.88 -9.61 -29.52
CA ALA A 17 11.84 -8.62 -29.50
C ALA A 17 10.96 -8.94 -28.27
N SER A 18 11.28 -8.32 -27.13
CA SER A 18 10.35 -8.25 -26.02
C SER A 18 9.11 -7.54 -26.56
N ASN A 19 8.01 -8.26 -26.68
CA ASN A 19 6.70 -7.67 -26.86
C ASN A 19 6.47 -6.77 -25.65
N GLY A 20 6.92 -5.51 -25.76
CA GLY A 20 6.60 -4.48 -24.80
C GLY A 20 5.09 -4.41 -24.70
N MET A 21 4.54 -4.72 -23.52
CA MET A 21 3.18 -4.31 -23.22
C MET A 21 3.05 -2.86 -23.67
N PRO A 22 2.00 -2.49 -24.40
CA PRO A 22 1.77 -1.11 -24.74
C PRO A 22 1.70 -0.35 -23.40
N SER A 23 2.69 0.46 -23.10
CA SER A 23 2.59 1.43 -22.02
C SER A 23 1.39 2.29 -22.37
N ARG A 24 0.29 2.09 -21.66
CA ARG A 24 -0.85 3.00 -21.69
C ARG A 24 -0.37 4.31 -21.05
N SER A 25 0.48 5.03 -21.76
CA SER A 25 0.73 6.43 -21.48
C SER A 25 -0.54 7.19 -21.88
N GLY A 26 -1.57 7.08 -21.03
CA GLY A 26 -2.69 8.01 -21.08
C GLY A 26 -2.09 9.40 -21.05
N ASN A 27 -2.57 10.24 -21.97
CA ASN A 27 -2.04 11.56 -22.24
C ASN A 27 -2.05 12.42 -20.96
N CYS A 28 -0.90 12.48 -20.25
CA CYS A 28 -0.70 13.42 -19.17
C CYS A 28 -0.09 14.69 -19.76
N ALA A 29 -0.94 15.66 -20.06
CA ALA A 29 -0.47 17.00 -20.39
C ALA A 29 0.41 17.50 -19.22
N LYS A 30 1.57 18.03 -19.55
CA LYS A 30 2.46 18.62 -18.55
C LYS A 30 1.84 19.95 -18.09
N PRO A 31 1.71 20.19 -16.77
CA PRO A 31 1.25 21.48 -16.28
C PRO A 31 2.15 22.63 -16.77
N GLY A 32 1.58 23.80 -17.02
CA GLY A 32 2.37 25.02 -17.22
C GLY A 32 3.10 25.41 -15.92
N SER A 33 4.11 26.28 -16.03
CA SER A 33 4.96 26.70 -14.89
C SER A 33 4.15 27.22 -13.70
N ASP A 34 3.15 28.06 -13.95
CA ASP A 34 2.32 28.65 -12.89
C ASP A 34 1.39 27.62 -12.25
N GLN A 35 0.89 26.68 -13.05
CA GLN A 35 0.10 25.56 -12.55
C GLN A 35 0.96 24.64 -11.68
N GLU A 36 2.19 24.34 -12.09
CA GLU A 36 3.13 23.52 -11.33
C GLU A 36 3.48 24.18 -9.99
N LEU A 37 3.70 25.49 -9.97
CA LEU A 37 3.93 26.25 -8.74
C LEU A 37 2.72 26.15 -7.78
N THR A 38 1.50 26.33 -8.30
CA THR A 38 0.27 26.22 -7.51
C THR A 38 0.07 24.79 -6.99
N LEU A 39 0.36 23.77 -7.80
CA LEU A 39 0.31 22.36 -7.39
C LEU A 39 1.29 22.08 -6.24
N ASN A 40 2.52 22.58 -6.33
CA ASN A 40 3.54 22.41 -5.29
C ASN A 40 3.17 23.17 -4.01
N LEU A 41 2.59 24.35 -4.12
CA LEU A 41 2.07 25.10 -2.97
C LEU A 41 0.94 24.34 -2.27
N ALA A 42 0.01 23.78 -3.04
CA ALA A 42 -1.08 22.96 -2.51
C ALA A 42 -0.55 21.70 -1.79
N ASP A 43 0.46 21.01 -2.35
CA ASP A 43 1.11 19.87 -1.69
C ASP A 43 1.78 20.28 -0.36
N THR A 44 2.47 21.44 -0.34
CA THR A 44 3.07 21.99 0.88
C THR A 44 2.02 22.25 1.95
N MET A 45 0.92 22.93 1.59
CA MET A 45 -0.18 23.21 2.49
C MET A 45 -0.83 21.91 3.03
N ALA A 46 -1.00 20.90 2.18
CA ALA A 46 -1.55 19.61 2.60
C ALA A 46 -0.63 18.89 3.60
N ASN A 47 0.69 18.92 3.37
CA ASN A 47 1.68 18.33 4.27
C ASN A 47 1.75 19.04 5.64
N GLU A 48 1.44 20.33 5.67
CA GLU A 48 1.32 21.11 6.92
C GLU A 48 -0.05 20.96 7.61
N GLY A 49 -0.94 20.13 7.06
CA GLY A 49 -2.29 19.95 7.60
C GLY A 49 -3.29 21.05 7.26
N ARG A 50 -2.90 22.04 6.44
CA ARG A 50 -3.76 23.14 5.96
C ARG A 50 -4.62 22.68 4.77
N LEU A 51 -5.47 21.67 5.02
CA LEU A 51 -6.19 20.94 3.95
C LEU A 51 -7.20 21.81 3.20
N TYR A 52 -7.91 22.72 3.90
CA TYR A 52 -8.86 23.63 3.26
C TYR A 52 -8.16 24.64 2.33
N ALA A 53 -7.02 25.17 2.75
CA ALA A 53 -6.24 26.09 1.92
C ALA A 53 -5.64 25.37 0.71
N SER A 54 -5.16 24.13 0.89
CA SER A 54 -4.71 23.29 -0.19
C SER A 54 -5.82 23.05 -1.21
N LEU A 55 -7.01 22.66 -0.76
CA LEU A 55 -8.16 22.40 -1.64
C LEU A 55 -8.54 23.66 -2.43
N ALA A 56 -8.63 24.83 -1.77
CA ALA A 56 -8.96 26.07 -2.43
C ALA A 56 -7.98 26.46 -3.53
N ASN A 57 -6.65 26.26 -3.32
CA ASN A 57 -5.65 26.47 -4.36
C ASN A 57 -5.84 25.52 -5.55
N LEU A 58 -6.20 24.26 -5.29
CA LEU A 58 -6.45 23.27 -6.33
C LEU A 58 -7.73 23.56 -7.12
N GLU A 59 -8.77 24.13 -6.48
CA GLU A 59 -10.02 24.51 -7.12
C GLU A 59 -9.85 25.63 -8.14
N GLY A 60 -8.81 26.46 -7.99
CA GLY A 60 -8.43 27.49 -8.97
C GLY A 60 -7.72 26.96 -10.23
N LEU A 61 -7.42 25.67 -10.29
CA LEU A 61 -6.76 25.04 -11.44
C LEU A 61 -7.75 24.26 -12.32
N PRO A 62 -7.43 24.09 -13.64
CA PRO A 62 -8.27 23.33 -14.56
C PRO A 62 -8.46 21.86 -14.11
N ASP A 63 -9.70 21.36 -14.08
CA ASP A 63 -10.03 20.00 -13.67
C ASP A 63 -9.67 18.90 -14.68
N ASP A 64 -9.36 19.27 -15.92
CA ASP A 64 -8.89 18.36 -16.96
C ASP A 64 -7.45 17.89 -16.72
N LEU A 65 -6.65 18.62 -15.92
CA LEU A 65 -5.33 18.19 -15.51
C LEU A 65 -5.39 17.04 -14.53
N VAL A 66 -4.85 15.90 -14.93
CA VAL A 66 -4.84 14.68 -14.10
C VAL A 66 -4.08 14.88 -12.77
N GLN A 67 -3.06 15.74 -12.76
CA GLN A 67 -2.30 16.11 -11.57
C GLN A 67 -3.14 16.89 -10.55
N VAL A 68 -4.06 17.72 -11.02
CA VAL A 68 -5.02 18.45 -10.17
C VAL A 68 -6.00 17.46 -9.54
N ARG A 69 -6.58 16.58 -10.35
CA ARG A 69 -7.51 15.55 -9.85
C ARG A 69 -6.88 14.64 -8.80
N LEU A 70 -5.63 14.22 -9.01
CA LEU A 70 -4.91 13.40 -8.02
C LEU A 70 -4.76 14.14 -6.69
N ARG A 71 -4.33 15.41 -6.72
CA ARG A 71 -4.12 16.19 -5.50
C ARG A 71 -5.44 16.51 -4.78
N LYS A 72 -6.48 16.88 -5.53
CA LYS A 72 -7.84 17.04 -4.98
C LYS A 72 -8.30 15.75 -4.28
N ALA A 73 -8.15 14.60 -4.93
CA ALA A 73 -8.51 13.31 -4.35
C ALA A 73 -7.75 13.01 -3.04
N ARG A 74 -6.43 13.28 -3.01
CA ARG A 74 -5.59 13.12 -1.80
C ARG A 74 -6.04 14.02 -0.67
N VAL A 75 -6.27 15.29 -0.95
CA VAL A 75 -6.70 16.28 0.05
C VAL A 75 -8.08 15.92 0.60
N LEU A 76 -9.05 15.59 -0.27
CA LEU A 76 -10.40 15.17 0.14
C LEU A 76 -10.35 13.91 1.01
N ARG A 77 -9.52 12.92 0.67
CA ARG A 77 -9.30 11.73 1.51
C ARG A 77 -8.73 12.10 2.88
N LEU A 78 -7.73 12.99 2.94
CA LEU A 78 -7.15 13.48 4.20
C LEU A 78 -8.16 14.23 5.06
N MET A 79 -9.14 14.91 4.43
CA MET A 79 -10.27 15.57 5.10
C MET A 79 -11.37 14.59 5.53
N GLY A 80 -11.26 13.28 5.20
CA GLY A 80 -12.30 12.29 5.44
C GLY A 80 -13.48 12.36 4.45
N ARG A 81 -13.42 13.22 3.42
CA ARG A 81 -14.45 13.37 2.36
C ARG A 81 -14.29 12.28 1.31
N ASN A 82 -14.37 11.02 1.76
CA ASN A 82 -14.03 9.83 0.95
C ASN A 82 -14.97 9.64 -0.24
N SER A 83 -16.25 9.99 -0.12
CA SER A 83 -17.23 9.90 -1.21
C SER A 83 -16.92 10.83 -2.39
N GLU A 84 -16.25 11.95 -2.12
CA GLU A 84 -15.83 12.90 -3.13
C GLU A 84 -14.45 12.56 -3.71
N ALA A 85 -13.57 11.96 -2.91
CA ALA A 85 -12.26 11.51 -3.36
C ALA A 85 -12.35 10.31 -4.33
N GLU A 86 -13.28 9.38 -4.09
CA GLU A 86 -13.38 8.13 -4.84
C GLU A 86 -13.58 8.31 -6.36
N PRO A 87 -14.53 9.14 -6.86
CA PRO A 87 -14.68 9.37 -8.29
C PRO A 87 -13.46 10.01 -8.93
N LEU A 88 -12.73 10.88 -8.22
CA LEU A 88 -11.49 11.47 -8.70
C LEU A 88 -10.40 10.41 -8.89
N TYR A 89 -10.18 9.51 -7.90
CA TYR A 89 -9.24 8.40 -8.07
C TYR A 89 -9.64 7.47 -9.22
N LYS A 90 -10.93 7.13 -9.36
CA LYS A 90 -11.44 6.32 -10.49
C LYS A 90 -11.14 6.98 -11.84
N SER A 91 -11.23 8.30 -11.93
CA SER A 91 -10.95 9.03 -13.16
C SER A 91 -9.49 8.97 -13.60
N LEU A 92 -8.57 8.53 -12.72
CA LEU A 92 -7.14 8.40 -13.02
C LEU A 92 -6.79 7.04 -13.64
N LEU A 93 -7.64 6.01 -13.52
CA LEU A 93 -7.30 4.62 -13.89
C LEU A 93 -6.96 4.43 -15.38
N GLY A 94 -7.45 5.29 -16.26
CA GLY A 94 -7.12 5.28 -17.69
C GLY A 94 -6.00 6.25 -18.09
N THR A 95 -5.31 6.84 -17.13
CA THR A 95 -4.30 7.89 -17.36
C THR A 95 -2.89 7.43 -16.99
N CYS A 96 -1.89 8.28 -17.14
CA CYS A 96 -0.53 8.03 -16.68
C CYS A 96 -0.41 7.95 -15.15
N LEU A 97 -1.42 8.43 -14.41
CA LEU A 97 -1.50 8.36 -12.93
C LEU A 97 -2.40 7.20 -12.47
N ALA A 98 -2.51 6.15 -13.28
CA ALA A 98 -3.34 4.98 -12.93
C ALA A 98 -2.84 4.27 -11.66
N ALA A 99 -1.53 4.20 -11.44
CA ALA A 99 -0.95 3.61 -10.24
C ALA A 99 -1.38 4.38 -8.97
N GLU A 100 -1.32 5.70 -9.02
CA GLU A 100 -1.77 6.57 -7.92
C GLU A 100 -3.29 6.52 -7.73
N GLY A 101 -4.06 6.35 -8.81
CA GLY A 101 -5.49 6.09 -8.77
C GLY A 101 -5.81 4.79 -8.02
N GLU A 102 -5.14 3.69 -8.38
CA GLU A 102 -5.26 2.40 -7.70
C GLU A 102 -4.81 2.49 -6.24
N GLN A 103 -3.70 3.17 -5.94
CA GLN A 103 -3.25 3.41 -4.56
C GLN A 103 -4.33 4.12 -3.75
N GLY A 104 -4.89 5.20 -4.28
CA GLY A 104 -5.92 5.98 -3.59
C GLY A 104 -7.20 5.17 -3.31
N LEU A 105 -7.66 4.36 -4.27
CA LEU A 105 -8.80 3.46 -4.08
C LEU A 105 -8.50 2.40 -3.02
N GLY A 106 -7.29 1.83 -3.01
CA GLY A 106 -6.86 0.90 -1.97
C GLY A 106 -6.85 1.54 -0.58
N GLN A 107 -6.37 2.78 -0.46
CA GLN A 107 -6.38 3.53 0.80
C GLN A 107 -7.82 3.82 1.28
N LEU A 108 -8.74 4.15 0.36
CA LEU A 108 -10.16 4.35 0.70
C LEU A 108 -10.84 3.06 1.17
N ALA A 109 -10.54 1.92 0.54
CA ALA A 109 -11.04 0.61 0.96
C ALA A 109 -10.48 0.22 2.34
N ALA A 110 -9.18 0.42 2.58
CA ALA A 110 -8.55 0.16 3.88
C ALA A 110 -9.16 1.02 5.00
N ALA A 111 -9.49 2.28 4.72
CA ALA A 111 -10.15 3.17 5.69
C ALA A 111 -11.56 2.69 6.07
N LYS A 112 -12.24 1.96 5.16
CA LYS A 112 -13.53 1.28 5.42
C LYS A 112 -13.36 -0.10 6.08
N ASN A 113 -12.12 -0.53 6.41
CA ASN A 113 -11.75 -1.87 6.86
C ASN A 113 -12.02 -2.99 5.81
N ASP A 114 -12.28 -2.63 4.56
CA ASP A 114 -12.36 -3.59 3.45
C ASP A 114 -10.95 -3.92 2.95
N ASN A 115 -10.25 -4.73 3.73
CA ASN A 115 -8.88 -5.09 3.42
C ASN A 115 -8.76 -5.98 2.17
N ALA A 116 -9.81 -6.71 1.78
CA ALA A 116 -9.79 -7.54 0.57
C ALA A 116 -9.75 -6.67 -0.70
N THR A 117 -10.65 -5.69 -0.79
CA THR A 117 -10.66 -4.70 -1.87
C THR A 117 -9.39 -3.84 -1.85
N ALA A 118 -8.91 -3.45 -0.65
CA ALA A 118 -7.67 -2.69 -0.51
C ALA A 118 -6.46 -3.43 -1.10
N VAL A 119 -6.27 -4.73 -0.79
CA VAL A 119 -5.21 -5.55 -1.36
C VAL A 119 -5.30 -5.58 -2.88
N THR A 120 -6.50 -5.81 -3.43
CA THR A 120 -6.71 -5.88 -4.88
C THR A 120 -6.24 -4.62 -5.60
N HIS A 121 -6.58 -3.45 -5.08
CA HIS A 121 -6.15 -2.17 -5.64
C HIS A 121 -4.65 -1.92 -5.44
N LEU A 122 -4.13 -2.14 -4.22
CA LEU A 122 -2.72 -1.89 -3.91
C LEU A 122 -1.76 -2.83 -4.64
N GLU A 123 -2.13 -4.09 -4.84
CA GLU A 123 -1.36 -5.00 -5.70
C GLU A 123 -1.29 -4.52 -7.15
N ARG A 124 -2.38 -3.93 -7.69
CA ARG A 124 -2.35 -3.32 -9.03
C ARG A 124 -1.43 -2.11 -9.05
N ALA A 125 -1.51 -1.23 -8.03
CA ALA A 125 -0.63 -0.07 -7.90
C ALA A 125 0.85 -0.48 -7.89
N VAL A 126 1.24 -1.45 -7.05
CA VAL A 126 2.61 -1.96 -6.95
C VAL A 126 3.07 -2.63 -8.27
N ARG A 127 2.19 -3.34 -8.98
CA ARG A 127 2.54 -3.89 -10.31
C ARG A 127 2.80 -2.80 -11.35
N MET A 128 2.11 -1.67 -11.29
CA MET A 128 2.31 -0.53 -12.21
C MET A 128 3.54 0.29 -11.85
N ALA A 129 3.82 0.44 -10.55
CA ALA A 129 4.94 1.24 -10.01
C ALA A 129 5.73 0.43 -8.97
N PRO A 130 6.52 -0.59 -9.36
CA PRO A 130 7.14 -1.54 -8.45
C PRO A 130 8.24 -0.94 -7.56
N THR A 131 8.72 0.25 -7.88
CA THR A 131 9.74 0.98 -7.11
C THR A 131 9.18 2.15 -6.31
N ASP A 132 7.85 2.29 -6.23
CA ASP A 132 7.24 3.31 -5.37
C ASP A 132 7.14 2.80 -3.93
N GLU A 133 7.92 3.41 -3.05
CA GLU A 133 8.02 3.02 -1.64
C GLU A 133 6.71 3.21 -0.86
N LYS A 134 5.88 4.19 -1.27
CA LYS A 134 4.61 4.46 -0.60
C LYS A 134 3.57 3.39 -0.91
N MET A 135 3.49 2.98 -2.19
CA MET A 135 2.56 1.93 -2.62
C MET A 135 2.91 0.60 -1.97
N ARG A 136 4.21 0.26 -1.87
CA ARG A 136 4.67 -0.94 -1.16
C ARG A 136 4.39 -0.87 0.33
N ASN A 137 4.65 0.26 0.98
CA ASN A 137 4.29 0.47 2.38
C ASN A 137 2.79 0.28 2.62
N ASP A 138 1.94 0.87 1.78
CA ASP A 138 0.49 0.76 1.92
C ASP A 138 0.02 -0.70 1.77
N LEU A 139 0.56 -1.43 0.80
CA LEU A 139 0.28 -2.86 0.61
C LEU A 139 0.73 -3.69 1.82
N GLY A 140 1.94 -3.44 2.32
CA GLY A 140 2.46 -4.10 3.52
C GLY A 140 1.58 -3.89 4.75
N VAL A 141 1.07 -2.67 4.94
CA VAL A 141 0.13 -2.32 6.01
C VAL A 141 -1.18 -3.11 5.89
N VAL A 142 -1.74 -3.22 4.69
CA VAL A 142 -2.99 -3.94 4.49
C VAL A 142 -2.81 -5.46 4.64
N TYR A 143 -1.68 -6.02 4.19
CA TYR A 143 -1.33 -7.41 4.50
C TYR A 143 -1.19 -7.66 6.01
N LEU A 144 -0.57 -6.73 6.75
CA LEU A 144 -0.48 -6.83 8.21
C LEU A 144 -1.87 -6.80 8.86
N ASN A 145 -2.78 -5.96 8.39
CA ASN A 145 -4.17 -5.93 8.86
C ASN A 145 -4.90 -7.26 8.62
N GLN A 146 -4.57 -7.94 7.51
CA GLN A 146 -5.07 -9.30 7.21
C GLN A 146 -4.28 -10.41 7.91
N ARG A 147 -3.23 -10.10 8.68
CA ARG A 147 -2.30 -11.05 9.33
C ARG A 147 -1.53 -11.94 8.34
N ARG A 148 -1.39 -11.48 7.12
CA ARG A 148 -0.53 -12.07 6.10
C ARG A 148 0.90 -11.59 6.34
N ILE A 149 1.50 -12.12 7.41
CA ILE A 149 2.76 -11.61 7.96
C ILE A 149 3.95 -11.76 7.01
N PRO A 150 4.12 -12.90 6.29
CA PRO A 150 5.21 -13.02 5.31
C PRO A 150 5.15 -11.97 4.22
N GLU A 151 3.97 -11.75 3.62
CA GLU A 151 3.77 -10.77 2.56
C GLU A 151 3.93 -9.35 3.08
N ALA A 152 3.38 -9.04 4.26
CA ALA A 152 3.56 -7.73 4.89
C ALA A 152 5.04 -7.41 5.10
N ARG A 153 5.83 -8.39 5.57
CA ARG A 153 7.26 -8.24 5.79
C ARG A 153 8.00 -7.90 4.50
N ILE A 154 7.73 -8.63 3.42
CA ILE A 154 8.38 -8.41 2.13
C ILE A 154 8.12 -6.99 1.64
N GLU A 155 6.87 -6.55 1.64
CA GLU A 155 6.51 -5.22 1.12
C GLU A 155 7.08 -4.08 1.99
N LEU A 156 7.04 -4.21 3.32
CA LEU A 156 7.61 -3.21 4.23
C LEU A 156 9.13 -3.14 4.14
N MET A 157 9.82 -4.28 4.04
CA MET A 157 11.28 -4.31 3.83
C MET A 157 11.65 -3.65 2.52
N THR A 158 10.98 -4.01 1.43
CA THR A 158 11.22 -3.39 0.12
C THR A 158 10.98 -1.87 0.16
N ALA A 159 9.92 -1.42 0.84
CA ALA A 159 9.67 0.02 1.01
C ALA A 159 10.81 0.74 1.75
N MET A 160 11.39 0.10 2.78
CA MET A 160 12.54 0.63 3.53
C MET A 160 13.81 0.66 2.69
N GLU A 161 14.05 -0.35 1.85
CA GLU A 161 15.21 -0.40 0.97
C GLU A 161 15.14 0.64 -0.15
N LEU A 162 13.95 0.85 -0.74
CA LEU A 162 13.74 1.87 -1.77
C LEU A 162 13.94 3.29 -1.25
N LYS A 163 13.69 3.53 0.03
CA LYS A 163 13.87 4.84 0.66
C LYS A 163 14.33 4.69 2.10
N GLN A 164 15.64 4.70 2.31
CA GLN A 164 16.27 4.47 3.62
C GLN A 164 15.85 5.47 4.71
N ALA A 165 15.51 6.71 4.37
CA ALA A 165 15.01 7.72 5.30
C ALA A 165 13.47 7.64 5.52
N ASN A 166 12.83 6.53 5.14
CA ASN A 166 11.39 6.36 5.30
C ASN A 166 11.03 5.87 6.71
N SER A 167 10.87 6.80 7.65
CA SER A 167 10.45 6.50 9.02
C SER A 167 9.07 5.82 9.08
N LEU A 168 8.18 6.04 8.10
CA LEU A 168 6.85 5.43 8.07
C LEU A 168 6.90 3.92 7.80
N ALA A 169 7.71 3.47 6.83
CA ALA A 169 7.88 2.05 6.55
C ALA A 169 8.57 1.34 7.73
N ALA A 170 9.58 1.99 8.35
CA ALA A 170 10.21 1.50 9.56
C ALA A 170 9.23 1.37 10.72
N LEU A 171 8.37 2.37 10.96
CA LEU A 171 7.32 2.34 11.98
C LEU A 171 6.35 1.17 11.77
N ASN A 172 5.92 0.94 10.52
CA ASN A 172 5.05 -0.18 10.20
C ASN A 172 5.74 -1.54 10.36
N MET A 173 7.05 -1.62 10.06
CA MET A 173 7.84 -2.82 10.33
C MET A 173 8.02 -3.05 11.85
N VAL A 174 8.25 -2.00 12.65
CA VAL A 174 8.27 -2.10 14.12
C VAL A 174 6.92 -2.62 14.63
N THR A 175 5.79 -2.12 14.10
CA THR A 175 4.46 -2.63 14.42
C THR A 175 4.34 -4.14 14.14
N LEU A 176 4.83 -4.60 12.98
CA LEU A 176 4.85 -6.03 12.62
C LEU A 176 5.71 -6.85 13.57
N LEU A 177 6.90 -6.38 13.91
CA LEU A 177 7.82 -7.07 14.82
C LEU A 177 7.22 -7.20 16.23
N ILE A 178 6.60 -6.14 16.76
CA ILE A 178 5.89 -6.16 18.05
C ILE A 178 4.65 -7.08 17.99
N TYR A 179 3.94 -7.10 16.88
CA TYR A 179 2.84 -8.06 16.66
C TYR A 179 3.31 -9.51 16.78
N GLN A 180 4.55 -9.81 16.35
CA GLN A 180 5.17 -11.14 16.44
C GLN A 180 5.91 -11.39 17.78
N ASP A 181 5.80 -10.50 18.76
CA ASP A 181 6.54 -10.54 20.04
C ASP A 181 8.07 -10.50 19.88
N ASN A 182 8.59 -10.05 18.74
CA ASN A 182 10.01 -9.91 18.46
C ASN A 182 10.53 -8.54 18.94
N TRP A 183 10.59 -8.37 20.25
CA TRP A 183 10.97 -7.12 20.90
C TRP A 183 12.41 -6.71 20.62
N THR A 184 13.32 -7.67 20.52
CA THR A 184 14.74 -7.40 20.24
C THR A 184 14.91 -6.75 18.87
N ALA A 185 14.40 -7.37 17.82
CA ALA A 185 14.48 -6.81 16.48
C ALA A 185 13.69 -5.48 16.34
N ALA A 186 12.60 -5.33 17.08
CA ALA A 186 11.87 -4.08 17.13
C ALA A 186 12.72 -2.94 17.72
N ALA A 187 13.39 -3.18 18.86
CA ALA A 187 14.27 -2.19 19.52
C ALA A 187 15.47 -1.81 18.64
N GLU A 188 16.10 -2.79 17.99
CA GLU A 188 17.19 -2.53 17.03
C GLU A 188 16.73 -1.64 15.87
N LEU A 189 15.53 -1.91 15.31
CA LEU A 189 15.00 -1.12 14.22
C LEU A 189 14.61 0.30 14.67
N VAL A 190 14.02 0.45 15.87
CA VAL A 190 13.72 1.77 16.47
C VAL A 190 14.98 2.63 16.52
N THR A 191 16.08 2.07 17.03
CA THR A 191 17.37 2.78 17.12
C THR A 191 17.94 3.12 15.75
N ARG A 192 17.92 2.16 14.81
CA ARG A 192 18.48 2.35 13.47
C ARG A 192 17.70 3.36 12.62
N ALA A 193 16.38 3.42 12.79
CA ALA A 193 15.49 4.31 12.05
C ALA A 193 15.22 5.64 12.77
N ASP A 194 15.88 5.88 13.91
CA ASP A 194 15.73 7.08 14.75
C ASP A 194 14.26 7.41 15.06
N LEU A 195 13.49 6.39 15.45
CA LEU A 195 12.08 6.57 15.79
C LEU A 195 11.94 7.18 17.18
N ASN A 196 11.16 8.25 17.28
CA ASN A 196 10.92 8.91 18.55
C ASN A 196 9.94 8.12 19.44
N PRO A 197 9.90 8.40 20.78
CA PRO A 197 9.05 7.66 21.72
C PRO A 197 7.56 7.64 21.37
N LYS A 198 7.02 8.71 20.77
CA LYS A 198 5.63 8.79 20.34
C LYS A 198 5.34 7.78 19.22
N GLN A 199 6.23 7.70 18.24
CA GLN A 199 6.12 6.72 17.15
C GLN A 199 6.19 5.27 17.68
N VAL A 200 7.06 5.00 18.64
CA VAL A 200 7.16 3.67 19.27
C VAL A 200 5.86 3.31 19.99
N THR A 201 5.29 4.23 20.77
CA THR A 201 4.00 4.04 21.45
C THR A 201 2.86 3.79 20.45
N GLU A 202 2.86 4.50 19.32
CA GLU A 202 1.89 4.30 18.24
C GLU A 202 2.00 2.89 17.64
N ALA A 203 3.24 2.42 17.36
CA ALA A 203 3.48 1.07 16.85
C ALA A 203 2.99 -0.01 17.84
N GLN A 204 3.27 0.16 19.14
CA GLN A 204 2.81 -0.75 20.20
C GLN A 204 1.29 -0.81 20.26
N THR A 205 0.64 0.34 20.35
CA THR A 205 -0.83 0.43 20.41
C THR A 205 -1.48 -0.25 19.20
N ARG A 206 -0.90 -0.05 18.03
CA ARG A 206 -1.40 -0.66 16.79
C ARG A 206 -1.20 -2.18 16.78
N ALA A 207 -0.05 -2.68 17.23
CA ALA A 207 0.21 -4.12 17.33
C ALA A 207 -0.73 -4.80 18.33
N GLU A 208 -0.99 -4.18 19.48
CA GLU A 208 -1.94 -4.67 20.49
C GLU A 208 -3.37 -4.73 19.94
N LYS A 209 -3.81 -3.68 19.23
CA LYS A 209 -5.12 -3.68 18.55
C LYS A 209 -5.25 -4.81 17.55
N LEU A 210 -4.20 -5.10 16.78
CA LEU A 210 -4.17 -6.23 15.83
C LEU A 210 -4.26 -7.59 16.57
N LYS A 211 -3.55 -7.76 17.70
CA LYS A 211 -3.64 -8.97 18.54
C LYS A 211 -5.02 -9.14 19.16
N ALA A 212 -5.60 -8.07 19.69
CA ALA A 212 -6.93 -8.11 20.29
C ALA A 212 -8.02 -8.49 19.29
N SER A 213 -7.93 -7.97 18.06
CA SER A 213 -8.89 -8.31 17.00
C SER A 213 -8.71 -9.76 16.50
N ALA A 214 -7.51 -10.36 16.63
CA ALA A 214 -7.28 -11.76 16.33
C ALA A 214 -8.02 -12.68 17.31
N LYS A 215 -7.99 -12.38 18.62
CA LYS A 215 -8.64 -13.19 19.66
C LYS A 215 -10.17 -13.23 19.53
N LYS A 216 -10.78 -12.18 18.96
CA LYS A 216 -12.24 -12.11 18.74
C LYS A 216 -12.74 -12.99 17.59
N VAL A 217 -11.86 -13.37 16.67
CA VAL A 217 -12.21 -14.17 15.47
C VAL A 217 -12.12 -15.67 15.74
N VAL A 218 -11.41 -16.11 16.79
CA VAL A 218 -11.37 -17.52 17.24
C VAL A 218 -12.53 -17.71 18.18
N PRO A 219 -13.63 -18.44 17.80
CA PRO A 219 -14.68 -18.82 18.76
C PRO A 219 -13.99 -19.67 19.83
N SER A 220 -14.31 -19.42 21.11
CA SER A 220 -13.90 -20.27 22.21
C SER A 220 -14.44 -21.69 21.96
N GLU A 221 -13.61 -22.62 21.49
CA GLU A 221 -13.86 -24.03 21.64
C GLU A 221 -13.73 -24.37 23.12
N GLY A 222 -14.78 -24.13 23.86
CA GLY A 222 -14.83 -24.34 25.29
C GLY A 222 -16.26 -24.59 25.72
N ASN A 223 -16.65 -25.81 25.63
CA ASN A 223 -17.56 -26.56 26.49
C ASN A 223 -18.56 -27.43 25.69
N ARG A 224 -18.07 -28.48 25.03
CA ARG A 224 -18.88 -29.67 24.87
C ARG A 224 -18.73 -30.50 26.15
N GLY A 225 -19.49 -30.10 27.17
CA GLY A 225 -19.71 -30.92 28.34
C GLY A 225 -20.20 -32.31 27.90
N THR A 226 -19.47 -33.31 28.33
CA THR A 226 -19.85 -34.72 28.34
C THR A 226 -21.16 -34.91 29.09
N GLU A 227 -22.27 -34.89 28.38
CA GLU A 227 -23.52 -35.46 28.87
C GLU A 227 -23.50 -36.96 28.56
N VAL A 228 -22.91 -37.70 29.49
CA VAL A 228 -23.02 -39.17 29.52
C VAL A 228 -24.44 -39.47 29.95
N ALA A 229 -25.26 -39.85 29.00
CA ALA A 229 -26.59 -40.43 29.29
C ALA A 229 -26.41 -41.77 29.99
N ASP A 230 -26.72 -41.78 31.28
CA ASP A 230 -26.91 -42.98 32.08
C ASP A 230 -28.26 -43.60 31.71
N ALA A 231 -28.21 -44.65 30.91
CA ALA A 231 -29.36 -45.46 30.55
C ALA A 231 -29.05 -46.91 30.92
N SER A 232 -29.20 -47.19 32.18
CA SER A 232 -29.26 -48.58 32.63
C SER A 232 -30.42 -48.83 33.58
N SER A 233 -31.14 -49.80 33.24
CA SER A 233 -31.97 -50.70 34.14
C SER A 233 -33.42 -50.30 34.39
N SER A 234 -34.29 -50.96 33.70
CA SER A 234 -35.16 -51.93 34.39
C SER A 234 -35.99 -52.83 33.41
N ALA A 235 -35.44 -54.01 33.19
CA ALA A 235 -36.31 -55.16 32.80
C ALA A 235 -36.74 -55.88 34.09
N ASN A 236 -37.98 -56.09 34.25
CA ASN A 236 -38.61 -57.25 34.85
C ASN A 236 -39.91 -56.91 35.63
N LYS A 237 -41.03 -57.14 35.08
CA LYS A 237 -42.06 -58.16 35.46
C LYS A 237 -43.21 -58.00 34.49
#